data_035e0fe2beac279437512af14ece8180
#
_entry.id   035e0fe2beac279437512af14ece8180
#
_cell.length_a   1.000
_cell.length_b   1.000
_cell.length_c   1.000
_cell.angle_alpha   90.00
_cell.angle_beta   90.00
_cell.angle_gamma   90.00
#
_symmetry.space_group_name_H-M   'P 1'
#
loop_
_entity.id
_entity.type
_entity.pdbx_description
1 polymer ?
#
loop_
_entity_poly.entity_id
_entity_poly.type
_entity_poly.pdbx_seq_one_letter_code
_entity_poly.pdbx_strand_id
1 'polypeptide(L)'
;MALLNVALVIMLVALPVYVLRLDSAAGMMVDDAWYLLLAKSLAEGSGYKLVSSSAVAILPLYPPGFPALLSMVFRASPDFPQNVPLLKSVSIAAMMGVGLLTFVYLRSHRKQPVALAGAVAVATVLVPAFVFLATSTLMSECVFTLTQLAAVVLAHRSVEASDARRGLLLTLVAATVAAAAVLIRSAAAGLILAVVLWLIKERRWKHATLFAAGVVLCLLPWLSYSRTHAPTTEQRVQHGGAVVYSYGDQFWMRWAGGPAAGRVTASDIPARVFTNLTDVFARGAGGIFVPAFLRDPGESGEEVISLGPGSMGDFGAMMVISLAFGAVVLAGFIATARRQTTVAEFLVPTSIAIVLLWPFWSFRFLIPLTPFLFLYFIAGVHLLTRSLQAVRVTLLCLIAFYLYDHAGYLIQARSPGNSGRVEWIDRTREVDAALDWIRQNLPDDGPIAATNSALLYMRTGRKSLAFDNPTLRLDAWKARGFRYVVCLHPLEMPAGASKVLYQSPARFWVIKL
;
A
#
# COMPACT_ATOMS: atom_id res chain seq x y z
N MET A 1 -30.23 -1.50 -13.83
CA MET A 1 -29.82 -2.80 -14.41
C MET A 1 -28.31 -2.90 -14.66
N ALA A 2 -27.66 -2.06 -15.47
CA ALA A 2 -26.21 -2.22 -15.80
C ALA A 2 -25.29 -2.28 -14.57
N LEU A 3 -25.48 -1.42 -13.56
CA LEU A 3 -24.68 -1.44 -12.33
C LEU A 3 -24.88 -2.74 -11.54
N LEU A 4 -26.12 -3.22 -11.45
CA LEU A 4 -26.44 -4.48 -10.77
C LEU A 4 -25.76 -5.68 -11.46
N ASN A 5 -25.81 -5.71 -12.80
CA ASN A 5 -25.16 -6.78 -13.58
C ASN A 5 -23.63 -6.77 -13.39
N VAL A 6 -23.01 -5.58 -13.37
CA VAL A 6 -21.56 -5.47 -13.13
C VAL A 6 -21.21 -5.82 -11.68
N ALA A 7 -22.03 -5.40 -10.70
CA ALA A 7 -21.87 -5.84 -9.31
C ALA A 7 -21.92 -7.37 -9.20
N LEU A 8 -22.89 -8.00 -9.85
CA LEU A 8 -23.02 -9.47 -9.88
C LEU A 8 -21.78 -10.13 -10.51
N VAL A 9 -21.28 -9.60 -11.64
CA VAL A 9 -20.06 -10.14 -12.29
C VAL A 9 -18.84 -10.00 -11.37
N ILE A 10 -18.65 -8.84 -10.71
CA ILE A 10 -17.56 -8.65 -9.75
C ILE A 10 -17.69 -9.65 -8.60
N MET A 11 -18.88 -9.83 -8.04
CA MET A 11 -19.13 -10.78 -6.94
C MET A 11 -18.91 -12.24 -7.39
N LEU A 12 -19.26 -12.60 -8.60
CA LEU A 12 -19.11 -13.98 -9.09
C LEU A 12 -17.69 -14.31 -9.57
N VAL A 13 -16.94 -13.33 -10.07
CA VAL A 13 -15.61 -13.57 -10.66
C VAL A 13 -14.50 -13.17 -9.69
N ALA A 14 -14.55 -11.94 -9.15
CA ALA A 14 -13.45 -11.44 -8.31
C ALA A 14 -13.55 -11.94 -6.86
N LEU A 15 -14.71 -11.87 -6.21
CA LEU A 15 -14.83 -12.26 -4.80
C LEU A 15 -14.35 -13.70 -4.52
N PRO A 16 -14.65 -14.73 -5.35
CA PRO A 16 -14.09 -16.06 -5.15
C PRO A 16 -12.56 -16.09 -5.19
N VAL A 17 -11.92 -15.30 -6.06
CA VAL A 17 -10.46 -15.19 -6.11
C VAL A 17 -9.93 -14.66 -4.78
N TYR A 18 -10.51 -13.59 -4.24
CA TYR A 18 -10.10 -13.02 -2.95
C TYR A 18 -10.31 -14.00 -1.79
N VAL A 19 -11.46 -14.69 -1.74
CA VAL A 19 -11.76 -15.67 -0.67
C VAL A 19 -10.82 -16.86 -0.75
N LEU A 20 -10.56 -17.38 -1.95
CA LEU A 20 -9.69 -18.54 -2.15
C LEU A 20 -8.22 -18.23 -1.86
N ARG A 21 -7.78 -16.99 -2.14
CA ARG A 21 -6.40 -16.53 -1.88
C ARG A 21 -6.17 -16.01 -0.48
N LEU A 22 -7.21 -15.90 0.34
CA LEU A 22 -7.10 -15.43 1.71
C LEU A 22 -6.20 -16.36 2.53
N ASP A 23 -5.12 -15.83 3.06
CA ASP A 23 -4.18 -16.53 3.93
C ASP A 23 -4.16 -15.95 5.35
N SER A 24 -3.41 -16.57 6.26
CA SER A 24 -3.27 -16.15 7.66
C SER A 24 -2.14 -15.16 7.91
N ALA A 25 -1.36 -14.79 6.88
CA ALA A 25 -0.23 -13.87 7.04
C ALA A 25 -0.69 -12.49 7.51
N ALA A 26 -0.04 -11.93 8.50
CA ALA A 26 -0.32 -10.60 9.02
C ALA A 26 0.93 -10.03 9.71
N GLY A 27 1.23 -8.78 9.46
CA GLY A 27 2.38 -8.10 10.06
C GLY A 27 3.73 -8.39 9.40
N MET A 28 3.73 -9.05 8.23
CA MET A 28 4.97 -9.45 7.54
C MET A 28 5.60 -8.31 6.73
N MET A 29 4.81 -7.33 6.28
CA MET A 29 5.26 -6.17 5.49
C MET A 29 5.79 -5.01 6.35
N VAL A 30 6.00 -5.19 7.63
CA VAL A 30 6.40 -4.17 8.61
C VAL A 30 5.34 -3.08 8.82
N ASP A 31 4.96 -2.34 7.78
CA ASP A 31 3.92 -1.31 7.86
C ASP A 31 2.59 -1.89 8.37
N ASP A 32 2.21 -3.07 7.90
CA ASP A 32 0.97 -3.76 8.31
C ASP A 32 1.01 -4.21 9.77
N ALA A 33 2.19 -4.56 10.30
CA ALA A 33 2.37 -4.81 11.73
C ALA A 33 2.11 -3.55 12.57
N TRP A 34 2.59 -2.40 12.11
CA TRP A 34 2.32 -1.13 12.76
C TRP A 34 0.84 -0.75 12.72
N TYR A 35 0.15 -0.96 11.58
CA TYR A 35 -1.29 -0.71 11.48
C TYR A 35 -2.08 -1.61 12.45
N LEU A 36 -1.72 -2.88 12.57
CA LEU A 36 -2.32 -3.81 13.53
C LEU A 36 -2.13 -3.36 14.97
N LEU A 37 -0.89 -3.02 15.34
CA LEU A 37 -0.56 -2.54 16.68
C LEU A 37 -1.37 -1.30 17.06
N LEU A 38 -1.42 -0.32 16.15
CA LEU A 38 -2.16 0.94 16.35
C LEU A 38 -3.66 0.72 16.43
N ALA A 39 -4.19 -0.20 15.62
CA ALA A 39 -5.60 -0.57 15.65
C ALA A 39 -5.98 -1.23 16.99
N LYS A 40 -5.16 -2.15 17.47
CA LYS A 40 -5.31 -2.79 18.78
C LYS A 40 -5.23 -1.75 19.91
N SER A 41 -4.21 -0.87 19.89
CA SER A 41 -4.03 0.21 20.87
C SER A 41 -5.26 1.13 20.95
N LEU A 42 -5.87 1.47 19.79
CA LEU A 42 -7.12 2.23 19.74
C LEU A 42 -8.31 1.44 20.29
N ALA A 43 -8.42 0.15 19.97
CA ALA A 43 -9.53 -0.70 20.41
C ALA A 43 -9.53 -0.88 21.93
N GLU A 44 -8.35 -1.02 22.53
CA GLU A 44 -8.13 -1.19 23.97
C GLU A 44 -8.18 0.13 24.77
N GLY A 45 -8.39 1.27 24.10
CA GLY A 45 -8.44 2.58 24.76
C GLY A 45 -7.09 3.16 25.19
N SER A 46 -5.98 2.53 24.77
CA SER A 46 -4.62 3.02 25.07
C SER A 46 -4.23 4.28 24.28
N GLY A 47 -5.07 4.70 23.32
CA GLY A 47 -4.86 5.83 22.44
C GLY A 47 -4.06 5.46 21.19
N TYR A 48 -3.78 6.47 20.34
CA TYR A 48 -3.03 6.29 19.10
C TYR A 48 -1.52 6.34 19.36
N LYS A 49 -0.94 5.24 19.81
CA LYS A 49 0.44 5.16 20.30
C LYS A 49 1.10 3.82 19.95
N LEU A 50 2.43 3.84 19.79
CA LEU A 50 3.26 2.66 19.58
C LEU A 50 3.53 1.96 20.94
N VAL A 51 2.61 1.11 21.37
CA VAL A 51 2.63 0.44 22.69
C VAL A 51 3.61 -0.73 22.78
N SER A 52 4.22 -1.15 21.66
CA SER A 52 5.23 -2.23 21.60
C SER A 52 6.61 -1.81 22.12
N SER A 53 6.83 -0.52 22.33
CA SER A 53 8.11 -0.02 22.85
C SER A 53 8.33 -0.37 24.31
N SER A 54 9.56 -0.71 24.67
CA SER A 54 10.01 -0.80 26.07
C SER A 54 10.14 0.56 26.74
N ALA A 55 10.24 1.64 25.95
CA ALA A 55 10.23 3.03 26.39
C ALA A 55 8.79 3.59 26.45
N VAL A 56 8.67 4.91 26.64
CA VAL A 56 7.37 5.60 26.61
C VAL A 56 6.73 5.44 25.24
N ALA A 57 5.44 5.08 25.21
CA ALA A 57 4.69 4.95 23.98
C ALA A 57 4.51 6.32 23.31
N ILE A 58 4.86 6.41 22.03
CA ILE A 58 4.90 7.65 21.25
C ILE A 58 3.99 7.61 20.04
N LEU A 59 3.72 8.79 19.46
CA LEU A 59 2.95 8.94 18.25
C LEU A 59 3.74 8.39 17.03
N PRO A 60 3.09 7.57 16.16
CA PRO A 60 3.73 7.10 14.94
C PRO A 60 3.72 8.14 13.82
N LEU A 61 4.49 7.85 12.77
CA LEU A 61 4.44 8.53 11.47
C LEU A 61 3.06 8.42 10.80
N TYR A 62 2.42 7.25 10.88
CA TYR A 62 1.22 6.93 10.10
C TYR A 62 0.00 7.74 10.53
N PRO A 63 -0.84 8.20 9.58
CA PRO A 63 -2.13 8.81 9.90
C PRO A 63 -3.13 7.75 10.41
N PRO A 64 -4.15 8.15 11.21
CA PRO A 64 -4.95 7.22 11.99
C PRO A 64 -6.10 6.53 11.24
N GLY A 65 -6.40 6.91 10.00
CA GLY A 65 -7.64 6.49 9.33
C GLY A 65 -7.74 4.99 9.10
N PHE A 66 -6.68 4.35 8.60
CA PHE A 66 -6.68 2.91 8.38
C PHE A 66 -6.65 2.12 9.69
N PRO A 67 -5.77 2.42 10.68
CA PRO A 67 -5.84 1.82 11.99
C PRO A 67 -7.19 2.00 12.70
N ALA A 68 -7.86 3.15 12.54
CA ALA A 68 -9.18 3.38 13.11
C ALA A 68 -10.24 2.43 12.51
N LEU A 69 -10.20 2.15 11.20
CA LEU A 69 -11.08 1.15 10.58
C LEU A 69 -10.80 -0.26 11.12
N LEU A 70 -9.54 -0.65 11.23
CA LEU A 70 -9.16 -1.95 11.78
C LEU A 70 -9.50 -2.07 13.28
N SER A 71 -9.48 -0.96 14.03
CA SER A 71 -9.84 -0.97 15.45
C SER A 71 -11.30 -1.36 15.70
N MET A 72 -12.20 -1.10 14.75
CA MET A 72 -13.59 -1.55 14.83
C MET A 72 -13.68 -3.08 14.77
N VAL A 73 -12.82 -3.71 13.99
CA VAL A 73 -12.72 -5.18 13.93
C VAL A 73 -12.17 -5.73 15.25
N PHE A 74 -11.11 -5.12 15.81
CA PHE A 74 -10.58 -5.56 17.12
C PHE A 74 -11.59 -5.40 18.26
N ARG A 75 -12.48 -4.39 18.22
CA ARG A 75 -13.57 -4.26 19.21
C ARG A 75 -14.60 -5.35 19.09
N ALA A 76 -14.88 -5.82 17.88
CA ALA A 76 -15.85 -6.89 17.62
C ALA A 76 -15.24 -8.29 17.82
N SER A 77 -13.95 -8.45 17.53
CA SER A 77 -13.21 -9.71 17.61
C SER A 77 -11.76 -9.41 18.06
N PRO A 78 -11.48 -9.41 19.39
CA PRO A 78 -10.20 -8.96 19.93
C PRO A 78 -9.05 -9.97 19.74
N ASP A 79 -9.38 -11.25 19.52
CA ASP A 79 -8.40 -12.33 19.54
C ASP A 79 -7.54 -12.34 18.27
N PHE A 80 -6.27 -11.97 18.41
CA PHE A 80 -5.28 -12.01 17.34
C PHE A 80 -4.36 -13.23 17.56
N PRO A 81 -4.06 -14.03 16.53
CA PRO A 81 -4.30 -13.83 15.10
C PRO A 81 -5.61 -14.38 14.52
N GLN A 82 -6.51 -14.92 15.35
CA GLN A 82 -7.76 -15.56 14.89
C GLN A 82 -8.67 -14.61 14.10
N ASN A 83 -8.60 -13.31 14.37
CA ASN A 83 -9.37 -12.27 13.68
C ASN A 83 -8.75 -11.77 12.36
N VAL A 84 -7.61 -12.30 11.92
CA VAL A 84 -6.93 -11.88 10.68
C VAL A 84 -7.83 -11.94 9.45
N PRO A 85 -8.64 -13.00 9.22
CA PRO A 85 -9.57 -13.02 8.08
C PRO A 85 -10.59 -11.88 8.12
N LEU A 86 -11.08 -11.52 9.30
CA LEU A 86 -12.02 -10.40 9.47
C LEU A 86 -11.34 -9.05 9.25
N LEU A 87 -10.11 -8.88 9.70
CA LEU A 87 -9.31 -7.68 9.43
C LEU A 87 -9.07 -7.49 7.92
N LYS A 88 -8.75 -8.56 7.19
CA LYS A 88 -8.56 -8.54 5.74
C LYS A 88 -9.86 -8.30 4.96
N SER A 89 -11.01 -8.68 5.51
CA SER A 89 -12.31 -8.43 4.89
C SER A 89 -12.57 -6.94 4.63
N VAL A 90 -11.96 -6.03 5.41
CA VAL A 90 -12.02 -4.57 5.19
C VAL A 90 -11.39 -4.20 3.84
N SER A 91 -10.22 -4.75 3.53
CA SER A 91 -9.55 -4.52 2.24
C SER A 91 -10.28 -5.21 1.09
N ILE A 92 -10.82 -6.41 1.30
CA ILE A 92 -11.61 -7.14 0.29
C ILE A 92 -12.89 -6.35 -0.05
N ALA A 93 -13.63 -5.88 0.95
CA ALA A 93 -14.81 -5.06 0.74
C ALA A 93 -14.47 -3.74 0.02
N ALA A 94 -13.34 -3.11 0.37
CA ALA A 94 -12.85 -1.93 -0.34
C ALA A 94 -12.61 -2.23 -1.81
N MET A 95 -12.00 -3.37 -2.17
CA MET A 95 -11.76 -3.74 -3.57
C MET A 95 -13.04 -4.01 -4.35
N MET A 96 -14.07 -4.62 -3.73
CA MET A 96 -15.39 -4.75 -4.37
C MET A 96 -15.97 -3.34 -4.67
N GLY A 97 -15.83 -2.42 -3.73
CA GLY A 97 -16.21 -1.01 -3.91
C GLY A 97 -15.39 -0.31 -5.01
N VAL A 98 -14.08 -0.56 -5.11
CA VAL A 98 -13.22 -0.03 -6.19
C VAL A 98 -13.75 -0.48 -7.55
N GLY A 99 -14.09 -1.76 -7.71
CA GLY A 99 -14.68 -2.26 -8.97
C GLY A 99 -15.96 -1.52 -9.35
N LEU A 100 -16.88 -1.36 -8.40
CA LEU A 100 -18.14 -0.63 -8.62
C LEU A 100 -17.91 0.84 -8.97
N LEU A 101 -17.05 1.54 -8.23
CA LEU A 101 -16.76 2.94 -8.50
C LEU A 101 -15.95 3.14 -9.80
N THR A 102 -15.08 2.21 -10.17
CA THR A 102 -14.41 2.20 -11.47
C THR A 102 -15.43 2.15 -12.60
N PHE A 103 -16.41 1.24 -12.52
CA PHE A 103 -17.50 1.18 -13.48
C PHE A 103 -18.30 2.49 -13.54
N VAL A 104 -18.71 3.04 -12.39
CA VAL A 104 -19.45 4.30 -12.31
C VAL A 104 -18.65 5.45 -12.92
N TYR A 105 -17.37 5.57 -12.59
CA TYR A 105 -16.49 6.61 -13.13
C TYR A 105 -16.39 6.53 -14.64
N LEU A 106 -16.06 5.34 -15.18
CA LEU A 106 -15.89 5.14 -16.61
C LEU A 106 -17.22 5.34 -17.37
N ARG A 107 -18.33 4.87 -16.82
CA ARG A 107 -19.64 4.97 -17.47
C ARG A 107 -20.20 6.39 -17.43
N SER A 108 -20.17 7.04 -16.27
CA SER A 108 -20.82 8.32 -16.06
C SER A 108 -19.97 9.50 -16.53
N HIS A 109 -18.67 9.51 -16.18
CA HIS A 109 -17.80 10.67 -16.41
C HIS A 109 -16.91 10.52 -17.66
N ARG A 110 -16.61 9.28 -18.07
CA ARG A 110 -15.79 9.00 -19.27
C ARG A 110 -16.60 8.49 -20.46
N LYS A 111 -17.91 8.33 -20.30
CA LYS A 111 -18.89 7.93 -21.33
C LYS A 111 -18.52 6.62 -22.05
N GLN A 112 -17.79 5.71 -21.38
CA GLN A 112 -17.39 4.44 -21.95
C GLN A 112 -18.61 3.51 -22.12
N PRO A 113 -18.63 2.63 -23.14
CA PRO A 113 -19.65 1.59 -23.29
C PRO A 113 -19.74 0.70 -22.02
N VAL A 114 -20.95 0.23 -21.69
CA VAL A 114 -21.21 -0.57 -20.48
C VAL A 114 -20.29 -1.80 -20.40
N ALA A 115 -20.15 -2.55 -21.50
CA ALA A 115 -19.30 -3.74 -21.54
C ALA A 115 -17.82 -3.42 -21.31
N LEU A 116 -17.32 -2.30 -21.88
CA LEU A 116 -15.93 -1.88 -21.71
C LEU A 116 -15.68 -1.38 -20.28
N ALA A 117 -16.57 -0.55 -19.74
CA ALA A 117 -16.48 -0.08 -18.37
C ALA A 117 -16.53 -1.26 -17.35
N GLY A 118 -17.38 -2.24 -17.60
CA GLY A 118 -17.47 -3.47 -16.79
C GLY A 118 -16.20 -4.32 -16.88
N ALA A 119 -15.67 -4.54 -18.07
CA ALA A 119 -14.43 -5.31 -18.24
C ALA A 119 -13.23 -4.63 -17.56
N VAL A 120 -13.12 -3.30 -17.66
CA VAL A 120 -12.07 -2.56 -16.93
C VAL A 120 -12.26 -2.66 -15.41
N ALA A 121 -13.50 -2.57 -14.91
CA ALA A 121 -13.78 -2.72 -13.49
C ALA A 121 -13.34 -4.10 -12.97
N VAL A 122 -13.68 -5.17 -13.70
CA VAL A 122 -13.25 -6.55 -13.37
C VAL A 122 -11.73 -6.69 -13.47
N ALA A 123 -11.11 -6.22 -14.55
CA ALA A 123 -9.66 -6.26 -14.71
C ALA A 123 -8.94 -5.54 -13.55
N THR A 124 -9.44 -4.35 -13.15
CA THR A 124 -8.88 -3.57 -12.05
C THR A 124 -8.82 -4.36 -10.74
N VAL A 125 -9.91 -5.01 -10.36
CA VAL A 125 -9.96 -5.75 -9.09
C VAL A 125 -9.24 -7.10 -9.14
N LEU A 126 -8.96 -7.62 -10.33
CA LEU A 126 -8.20 -8.85 -10.52
C LEU A 126 -6.68 -8.63 -10.66
N VAL A 127 -6.20 -7.38 -10.69
CA VAL A 127 -4.75 -7.12 -10.71
C VAL A 127 -4.05 -7.86 -9.58
N PRO A 128 -3.02 -8.68 -9.85
CA PRO A 128 -2.36 -9.51 -8.84
C PRO A 128 -1.89 -8.74 -7.61
N ALA A 129 -1.37 -7.51 -7.80
CA ALA A 129 -0.93 -6.66 -6.70
C ALA A 129 -2.07 -6.29 -5.74
N PHE A 130 -3.28 -5.97 -6.23
CA PHE A 130 -4.42 -5.69 -5.36
C PHE A 130 -4.93 -6.93 -4.62
N VAL A 131 -4.97 -8.07 -5.32
CA VAL A 131 -5.39 -9.33 -4.69
C VAL A 131 -4.42 -9.69 -3.57
N PHE A 132 -3.10 -9.59 -3.81
CA PHE A 132 -2.09 -9.83 -2.78
C PHE A 132 -2.23 -8.85 -1.60
N LEU A 133 -2.35 -7.55 -1.86
CA LEU A 133 -2.50 -6.53 -0.80
C LEU A 133 -3.73 -6.77 0.08
N ALA A 134 -4.82 -7.27 -0.47
CA ALA A 134 -6.05 -7.48 0.27
C ALA A 134 -6.13 -8.85 0.96
N THR A 135 -5.43 -9.87 0.46
CA THR A 135 -5.57 -11.26 0.94
C THR A 135 -4.37 -11.75 1.74
N SER A 136 -3.18 -11.18 1.49
CA SER A 136 -1.92 -11.63 2.10
C SER A 136 -1.29 -10.58 3.02
N THR A 137 -1.84 -9.36 3.08
CA THR A 137 -1.34 -8.26 3.91
C THR A 137 -2.49 -7.49 4.59
N LEU A 138 -2.13 -6.56 5.47
CA LEU A 138 -3.05 -5.59 6.07
C LEU A 138 -2.60 -4.17 5.77
N MET A 139 -2.48 -3.90 4.46
CA MET A 139 -2.00 -2.64 3.93
C MET A 139 -3.13 -1.68 3.54
N SER A 140 -2.86 -0.38 3.58
CA SER A 140 -3.88 0.67 3.43
C SER A 140 -4.28 0.96 1.98
N GLU A 141 -3.57 0.43 0.97
CA GLU A 141 -3.73 0.77 -0.45
C GLU A 141 -5.13 0.49 -1.00
N CYS A 142 -5.75 -0.63 -0.60
CA CYS A 142 -7.09 -0.99 -1.09
C CYS A 142 -8.15 0.02 -0.64
N VAL A 143 -8.16 0.37 0.66
CA VAL A 143 -9.08 1.35 1.23
C VAL A 143 -8.78 2.75 0.70
N PHE A 144 -7.50 3.08 0.54
CA PHE A 144 -7.07 4.34 -0.07
C PHE A 144 -7.58 4.47 -1.51
N THR A 145 -7.46 3.42 -2.34
CA THR A 145 -7.96 3.43 -3.72
C THR A 145 -9.46 3.68 -3.78
N LEU A 146 -10.22 3.03 -2.89
CA LEU A 146 -11.66 3.25 -2.79
C LEU A 146 -12.00 4.71 -2.45
N THR A 147 -11.38 5.26 -1.41
CA THR A 147 -11.66 6.64 -0.97
C THR A 147 -11.19 7.68 -1.99
N GLN A 148 -10.03 7.46 -2.63
CA GLN A 148 -9.54 8.28 -3.72
C GLN A 148 -10.53 8.33 -4.90
N LEU A 149 -10.99 7.17 -5.35
CA LEU A 149 -11.92 7.06 -6.47
C LEU A 149 -13.29 7.64 -6.11
N ALA A 150 -13.76 7.45 -4.87
CA ALA A 150 -14.99 8.06 -4.37
C ALA A 150 -14.91 9.59 -4.36
N ALA A 151 -13.81 10.17 -3.90
CA ALA A 151 -13.59 11.62 -3.93
C ALA A 151 -13.60 12.17 -5.36
N VAL A 152 -12.96 11.47 -6.32
CA VAL A 152 -12.97 11.84 -7.74
C VAL A 152 -14.40 11.82 -8.30
N VAL A 153 -15.16 10.76 -8.06
CA VAL A 153 -16.56 10.65 -8.54
C VAL A 153 -17.43 11.74 -7.93
N LEU A 154 -17.29 12.01 -6.63
CA LEU A 154 -18.04 13.06 -5.93
C LEU A 154 -17.69 14.46 -6.44
N ALA A 155 -16.41 14.74 -6.69
CA ALA A 155 -15.96 16.00 -7.26
C ALA A 155 -16.58 16.24 -8.65
N HIS A 156 -16.63 15.23 -9.52
CA HIS A 156 -17.32 15.33 -10.81
C HIS A 156 -18.82 15.60 -10.63
N ARG A 157 -19.49 14.81 -9.78
CA ARG A 157 -20.93 15.00 -9.52
C ARG A 157 -21.28 16.37 -8.94
N SER A 158 -20.37 16.98 -8.19
CA SER A 158 -20.58 18.30 -7.61
C SER A 158 -20.68 19.40 -8.67
N VAL A 159 -19.89 19.29 -9.73
CA VAL A 159 -19.89 20.24 -10.87
C VAL A 159 -21.04 19.97 -11.85
N GLU A 160 -21.44 18.70 -11.99
CA GLU A 160 -22.52 18.26 -12.86
C GLU A 160 -23.93 18.49 -12.25
N ALA A 161 -24.02 18.84 -10.96
CA ALA A 161 -25.28 19.03 -10.28
C ALA A 161 -26.06 20.22 -10.85
N SER A 162 -27.33 20.00 -11.18
CA SER A 162 -28.24 21.03 -11.70
C SER A 162 -28.62 22.06 -10.64
N ASP A 163 -28.73 21.64 -9.38
CA ASP A 163 -29.00 22.53 -8.24
C ASP A 163 -27.70 22.97 -7.56
N ALA A 164 -27.52 24.27 -7.39
CA ALA A 164 -26.32 24.86 -6.80
C ALA A 164 -26.10 24.41 -5.34
N ARG A 165 -27.14 24.27 -4.52
CA ARG A 165 -27.05 23.80 -3.13
C ARG A 165 -26.54 22.35 -3.09
N ARG A 166 -27.12 21.48 -3.94
CA ARG A 166 -26.70 20.11 -4.08
C ARG A 166 -25.24 20.01 -4.56
N GLY A 167 -24.83 20.87 -5.51
CA GLY A 167 -23.44 20.95 -5.98
C GLY A 167 -22.47 21.29 -4.85
N LEU A 168 -22.78 22.32 -4.04
CA LEU A 168 -21.94 22.69 -2.89
C LEU A 168 -21.90 21.61 -1.81
N LEU A 169 -23.04 20.95 -1.52
CA LEU A 169 -23.09 19.83 -0.58
C LEU A 169 -22.21 18.67 -1.06
N LEU A 170 -22.29 18.30 -2.32
CA LEU A 170 -21.44 17.24 -2.90
C LEU A 170 -19.96 17.62 -2.85
N THR A 171 -19.63 18.92 -2.98
CA THR A 171 -18.25 19.41 -2.81
C THR A 171 -17.76 19.20 -1.38
N LEU A 172 -18.57 19.50 -0.36
CA LEU A 172 -18.22 19.23 1.04
C LEU A 172 -18.04 17.73 1.31
N VAL A 173 -18.94 16.90 0.78
CA VAL A 173 -18.79 15.44 0.90
C VAL A 173 -17.51 14.97 0.20
N ALA A 174 -17.20 15.48 -0.99
CA ALA A 174 -15.94 15.17 -1.68
C ALA A 174 -14.72 15.61 -0.86
N ALA A 175 -14.76 16.79 -0.23
CA ALA A 175 -13.70 17.29 0.65
C ALA A 175 -13.50 16.38 1.88
N THR A 176 -14.60 15.96 2.52
CA THR A 176 -14.55 15.02 3.67
C THR A 176 -13.94 13.68 3.27
N VAL A 177 -14.36 13.11 2.13
CA VAL A 177 -13.82 11.84 1.62
C VAL A 177 -12.34 11.99 1.22
N ALA A 178 -11.94 13.11 0.61
CA ALA A 178 -10.55 13.40 0.30
C ALA A 178 -9.69 13.58 1.57
N ALA A 179 -10.21 14.22 2.60
CA ALA A 179 -9.56 14.31 3.91
C ALA A 179 -9.42 12.92 4.57
N ALA A 180 -10.46 12.08 4.49
CA ALA A 180 -10.39 10.69 4.95
C ALA A 180 -9.32 9.90 4.17
N ALA A 181 -9.18 10.13 2.86
CA ALA A 181 -8.10 9.52 2.07
C ALA A 181 -6.70 9.93 2.59
N VAL A 182 -6.51 11.21 3.00
CA VAL A 182 -5.25 11.67 3.63
C VAL A 182 -5.03 10.99 4.98
N LEU A 183 -6.08 10.84 5.79
CA LEU A 183 -6.01 10.14 7.07
C LEU A 183 -5.75 8.63 6.92
N ILE A 184 -6.06 8.04 5.77
CA ILE A 184 -5.70 6.66 5.43
C ILE A 184 -4.26 6.61 4.91
N ARG A 185 -3.88 7.55 4.02
CA ARG A 185 -2.56 7.58 3.39
C ARG A 185 -2.17 9.00 2.97
N SER A 186 -1.05 9.50 3.49
CA SER A 186 -0.58 10.89 3.24
C SER A 186 -0.36 11.19 1.75
N ALA A 187 -0.10 10.18 0.92
CA ALA A 187 0.03 10.32 -0.54
C ALA A 187 -1.23 10.91 -1.21
N ALA A 188 -2.39 10.92 -0.53
CA ALA A 188 -3.60 11.61 -0.98
C ALA A 188 -3.44 13.14 -1.13
N ALA A 189 -2.32 13.73 -0.71
CA ALA A 189 -2.01 15.14 -1.01
C ALA A 189 -2.08 15.43 -2.53
N GLY A 190 -1.66 14.46 -3.38
CA GLY A 190 -1.80 14.54 -4.83
C GLY A 190 -3.26 14.61 -5.31
N LEU A 191 -4.17 13.90 -4.64
CA LEU A 191 -5.61 13.97 -4.92
C LEU A 191 -6.19 15.36 -4.62
N ILE A 192 -5.83 15.93 -3.46
CA ILE A 192 -6.32 17.26 -3.09
C ILE A 192 -5.89 18.29 -4.13
N LEU A 193 -4.59 18.30 -4.46
CA LEU A 193 -4.05 19.20 -5.47
C LEU A 193 -4.73 19.00 -6.83
N ALA A 194 -4.94 17.76 -7.26
CA ALA A 194 -5.59 17.43 -8.52
C ALA A 194 -7.03 17.95 -8.61
N VAL A 195 -7.82 17.74 -7.55
CA VAL A 195 -9.22 18.23 -7.52
C VAL A 195 -9.26 19.75 -7.54
N VAL A 196 -8.41 20.43 -6.76
CA VAL A 196 -8.35 21.90 -6.74
C VAL A 196 -7.94 22.43 -8.11
N LEU A 197 -6.88 21.90 -8.74
CA LEU A 197 -6.44 22.33 -10.06
C LEU A 197 -7.51 22.11 -11.14
N TRP A 198 -8.21 20.98 -11.09
CA TRP A 198 -9.30 20.71 -12.01
C TRP A 198 -10.48 21.68 -11.80
N LEU A 199 -10.91 21.93 -10.56
CA LEU A 199 -11.98 22.89 -10.28
C LEU A 199 -11.62 24.32 -10.71
N ILE A 200 -10.36 24.73 -10.55
CA ILE A 200 -9.85 26.02 -11.06
C ILE A 200 -9.90 26.05 -12.59
N LYS A 201 -9.44 25.00 -13.26
CA LYS A 201 -9.50 24.87 -14.73
C LYS A 201 -10.94 24.99 -15.24
N GLU A 202 -11.90 24.35 -14.54
CA GLU A 202 -13.35 24.42 -14.87
C GLU A 202 -13.99 25.76 -14.44
N ARG A 203 -13.17 26.72 -13.95
CA ARG A 203 -13.62 28.03 -13.44
C ARG A 203 -14.66 27.93 -12.31
N ARG A 204 -14.67 26.85 -11.57
CA ARG A 204 -15.54 26.59 -10.43
C ARG A 204 -14.91 27.06 -9.10
N TRP A 205 -14.51 28.32 -9.03
CA TRP A 205 -13.77 28.90 -7.92
C TRP A 205 -14.44 28.68 -6.55
N LYS A 206 -15.76 28.85 -6.46
CA LYS A 206 -16.52 28.59 -5.21
C LYS A 206 -16.36 27.14 -4.75
N HIS A 207 -16.44 26.18 -5.65
CA HIS A 207 -16.21 24.76 -5.35
C HIS A 207 -14.76 24.51 -4.96
N ALA A 208 -13.77 25.11 -5.64
CA ALA A 208 -12.37 24.96 -5.32
C ALA A 208 -12.04 25.47 -3.90
N THR A 209 -12.52 26.67 -3.57
CA THR A 209 -12.33 27.26 -2.22
C THR A 209 -13.02 26.43 -1.15
N LEU A 210 -14.30 26.04 -1.39
CA LEU A 210 -15.06 25.23 -0.45
C LEU A 210 -14.45 23.84 -0.23
N PHE A 211 -13.96 23.21 -1.31
CA PHE A 211 -13.26 21.92 -1.24
C PHE A 211 -11.97 22.04 -0.41
N ALA A 212 -11.11 23.02 -0.74
CA ALA A 212 -9.84 23.22 -0.03
C ALA A 212 -10.07 23.55 1.46
N ALA A 213 -10.99 24.46 1.76
CA ALA A 213 -11.35 24.82 3.14
C ALA A 213 -11.94 23.61 3.90
N GLY A 214 -12.82 22.84 3.26
CA GLY A 214 -13.41 21.62 3.84
C GLY A 214 -12.36 20.57 4.18
N VAL A 215 -11.41 20.32 3.28
CA VAL A 215 -10.28 19.41 3.53
C VAL A 215 -9.45 19.90 4.71
N VAL A 216 -9.05 21.17 4.73
CA VAL A 216 -8.26 21.75 5.82
C VAL A 216 -9.00 21.59 7.14
N LEU A 217 -10.27 21.97 7.20
CA LEU A 217 -11.09 21.88 8.41
C LEU A 217 -11.18 20.45 8.94
N CYS A 218 -11.39 19.46 8.05
CA CYS A 218 -11.43 18.04 8.43
C CYS A 218 -10.07 17.52 8.93
N LEU A 219 -8.96 18.04 8.42
CA LEU A 219 -7.62 17.61 8.81
C LEU A 219 -7.08 18.35 10.05
N LEU A 220 -7.60 19.53 10.39
CA LEU A 220 -7.12 20.35 11.50
C LEU A 220 -7.02 19.57 12.83
N PRO A 221 -8.00 18.75 13.25
CA PRO A 221 -7.89 18.00 14.50
C PRO A 221 -6.67 17.07 14.52
N TRP A 222 -6.43 16.35 13.43
CA TRP A 222 -5.28 15.45 13.30
C TRP A 222 -3.95 16.24 13.25
N LEU A 223 -3.89 17.30 12.46
CA LEU A 223 -2.68 18.12 12.35
C LEU A 223 -2.32 18.78 13.68
N SER A 224 -3.31 19.27 14.41
CA SER A 224 -3.10 19.83 15.76
C SER A 224 -2.63 18.75 16.73
N TYR A 225 -3.33 17.60 16.77
CA TYR A 225 -2.97 16.48 17.63
C TYR A 225 -1.55 15.96 17.35
N SER A 226 -1.24 15.72 16.09
CA SER A 226 0.08 15.19 15.69
C SER A 226 1.22 16.17 16.00
N ARG A 227 0.96 17.48 15.91
CA ARG A 227 1.94 18.51 16.26
C ARG A 227 2.19 18.59 17.76
N THR A 228 1.13 18.55 18.56
CA THR A 228 1.24 18.66 20.04
C THR A 228 1.80 17.40 20.69
N HIS A 229 1.64 16.24 20.04
CA HIS A 229 2.13 14.95 20.56
C HIS A 229 3.35 14.42 19.77
N ALA A 230 3.99 15.28 18.97
CA ALA A 230 5.19 14.89 18.21
C ALA A 230 6.29 14.40 19.19
N PRO A 231 6.90 13.23 18.93
CA PRO A 231 7.93 12.69 19.82
C PRO A 231 9.19 13.55 19.78
N THR A 232 9.84 13.70 20.94
CA THR A 232 11.16 14.34 21.04
C THR A 232 12.24 13.51 20.38
N THR A 233 13.40 14.09 20.10
CA THR A 233 14.54 13.36 19.52
C THR A 233 14.98 12.21 20.43
N GLU A 234 14.98 12.42 21.73
CA GLU A 234 15.33 11.40 22.73
C GLU A 234 14.34 10.22 22.69
N GLN A 235 13.03 10.51 22.68
CA GLN A 235 11.98 9.49 22.58
C GLN A 235 12.10 8.69 21.27
N ARG A 236 12.44 9.33 20.15
CA ARG A 236 12.67 8.65 18.86
C ARG A 236 13.86 7.67 18.95
N VAL A 237 14.96 8.10 19.55
CA VAL A 237 16.14 7.24 19.75
C VAL A 237 15.85 6.06 20.69
N GLN A 238 15.06 6.30 21.74
CA GLN A 238 14.65 5.24 22.67
C GLN A 238 13.69 4.24 22.05
N HIS A 239 12.81 4.66 21.14
CA HIS A 239 11.88 3.76 20.45
C HIS A 239 12.57 2.99 19.31
N GLY A 240 13.40 3.69 18.52
CA GLY A 240 14.03 3.17 17.31
C GLY A 240 13.07 3.00 16.12
N GLY A 241 13.64 2.62 14.97
CA GLY A 241 12.91 2.35 13.74
C GLY A 241 12.50 3.59 12.93
N ALA A 242 12.18 3.39 11.64
CA ALA A 242 11.78 4.47 10.74
C ALA A 242 10.41 5.08 11.07
N VAL A 243 9.53 4.32 11.72
CA VAL A 243 8.15 4.69 12.05
C VAL A 243 8.01 5.93 12.95
N VAL A 244 9.07 6.32 13.63
CA VAL A 244 9.08 7.46 14.55
C VAL A 244 9.49 8.79 13.92
N TYR A 245 9.96 8.76 12.67
CA TYR A 245 10.38 9.97 11.95
C TYR A 245 9.23 10.55 11.14
N SER A 246 9.11 11.90 11.14
CA SER A 246 8.10 12.57 10.33
C SER A 246 8.37 12.41 8.83
N TYR A 247 7.34 12.59 7.98
CA TYR A 247 7.53 12.61 6.53
C TYR A 247 8.53 13.69 6.08
N GLY A 248 8.58 14.83 6.77
CA GLY A 248 9.58 15.86 6.51
C GLY A 248 11.00 15.39 6.81
N ASP A 249 11.20 14.65 7.91
CA ASP A 249 12.51 14.06 8.23
C ASP A 249 12.89 13.00 7.19
N GLN A 250 11.95 12.11 6.83
CA GLN A 250 12.18 11.06 5.85
C GLN A 250 12.47 11.60 4.44
N PHE A 251 11.86 12.72 4.06
CA PHE A 251 12.16 13.38 2.78
C PHE A 251 13.66 13.67 2.60
N TRP A 252 14.33 14.06 3.67
CA TRP A 252 15.77 14.36 3.67
C TRP A 252 16.65 13.13 3.98
N MET A 253 16.08 11.94 4.14
CA MET A 253 16.85 10.71 4.21
C MET A 253 17.22 10.22 2.81
N ARG A 254 18.32 9.47 2.72
CA ARG A 254 18.70 8.77 1.49
C ARG A 254 17.72 7.65 1.19
N TRP A 255 17.19 7.02 2.24
CA TRP A 255 16.21 5.93 2.20
C TRP A 255 15.21 6.07 3.34
N ALA A 256 13.91 6.14 3.03
CA ALA A 256 12.87 6.38 4.03
C ALA A 256 12.71 5.24 5.05
N GLY A 257 13.02 4.00 4.65
CA GLY A 257 12.96 2.82 5.50
C GLY A 257 14.18 2.63 6.42
N GLY A 258 15.22 3.46 6.31
CA GLY A 258 16.45 3.26 7.08
C GLY A 258 17.23 4.55 7.31
N PRO A 259 17.05 5.21 8.49
CA PRO A 259 17.77 6.44 8.81
C PRO A 259 19.31 6.28 8.82
N ALA A 260 19.81 5.07 9.01
CA ALA A 260 21.23 4.75 8.96
C ALA A 260 21.84 4.89 7.55
N ALA A 261 21.02 4.91 6.47
CA ALA A 261 21.48 5.16 5.11
C ALA A 261 22.00 6.61 4.88
N GLY A 262 21.81 7.48 5.86
CA GLY A 262 22.27 8.87 5.81
C GLY A 262 21.22 9.84 5.24
N ARG A 263 21.63 11.11 5.15
CA ARG A 263 20.79 12.21 4.63
C ARG A 263 21.26 12.67 3.25
N VAL A 264 20.36 13.31 2.55
CA VAL A 264 20.60 13.98 1.27
C VAL A 264 20.47 15.49 1.44
N THR A 265 21.06 16.22 0.49
CA THR A 265 20.99 17.68 0.37
C THR A 265 20.09 18.07 -0.80
N ALA A 266 19.81 19.36 -0.97
CA ALA A 266 19.03 19.85 -2.10
C ALA A 266 19.67 19.53 -3.46
N SER A 267 21.00 19.46 -3.52
CA SER A 267 21.75 19.09 -4.73
C SER A 267 21.56 17.62 -5.14
N ASP A 268 21.15 16.75 -4.23
CA ASP A 268 20.90 15.32 -4.53
C ASP A 268 19.48 15.06 -5.07
N ILE A 269 18.56 16.03 -4.92
CA ILE A 269 17.16 15.87 -5.34
C ILE A 269 17.02 15.60 -6.85
N PRO A 270 17.73 16.27 -7.77
CA PRO A 270 17.65 15.96 -9.20
C PRO A 270 18.04 14.51 -9.52
N ALA A 271 19.08 13.97 -8.88
CA ALA A 271 19.47 12.57 -9.05
C ALA A 271 18.41 11.61 -8.55
N ARG A 272 17.80 11.90 -7.38
CA ARG A 272 16.65 11.12 -6.86
C ARG A 272 15.49 11.12 -7.84
N VAL A 273 15.08 12.30 -8.34
CA VAL A 273 14.00 12.43 -9.32
C VAL A 273 14.29 11.60 -10.57
N PHE A 274 15.52 11.66 -11.08
CA PHE A 274 15.90 10.87 -12.26
C PHE A 274 15.85 9.36 -12.00
N THR A 275 16.36 8.91 -10.85
CA THR A 275 16.31 7.49 -10.46
C THR A 275 14.86 7.01 -10.31
N ASN A 276 14.02 7.78 -9.60
CA ASN A 276 12.61 7.43 -9.41
C ASN A 276 11.83 7.50 -10.73
N LEU A 277 12.15 8.43 -11.62
CA LEU A 277 11.53 8.52 -12.95
C LEU A 277 11.83 7.27 -13.78
N THR A 278 13.09 6.82 -13.77
CA THR A 278 13.48 5.55 -14.42
C THR A 278 12.71 4.36 -13.85
N ASP A 279 12.56 4.32 -12.53
CA ASP A 279 11.80 3.26 -11.84
C ASP A 279 10.30 3.29 -12.19
N VAL A 280 9.68 4.48 -12.21
CA VAL A 280 8.28 4.67 -12.62
C VAL A 280 8.06 4.19 -14.06
N PHE A 281 8.96 4.50 -14.98
CA PHE A 281 8.83 4.05 -16.37
C PHE A 281 9.15 2.56 -16.55
N ALA A 282 10.22 2.06 -15.93
CA ALA A 282 10.68 0.70 -16.14
C ALA A 282 9.80 -0.34 -15.42
N ARG A 283 9.27 -0.02 -14.24
CA ARG A 283 8.54 -0.97 -13.39
C ARG A 283 7.14 -0.51 -13.04
N GLY A 284 6.92 0.79 -12.91
CA GLY A 284 5.72 1.35 -12.30
C GLY A 284 4.49 1.24 -13.17
N ALA A 285 4.32 2.16 -14.11
CA ALA A 285 3.07 2.30 -14.86
C ALA A 285 2.73 1.08 -15.74
N GLY A 286 3.74 0.47 -16.37
CA GLY A 286 3.57 -0.73 -17.19
C GLY A 286 3.51 -2.01 -16.35
N GLY A 287 4.31 -2.08 -15.28
CA GLY A 287 4.42 -3.26 -14.43
C GLY A 287 3.10 -3.67 -13.74
N ILE A 288 2.18 -2.71 -13.52
CA ILE A 288 0.84 -3.00 -12.98
C ILE A 288 0.05 -3.95 -13.89
N PHE A 289 0.25 -3.88 -15.21
CA PHE A 289 -0.47 -4.70 -16.19
C PHE A 289 0.18 -6.06 -16.43
N VAL A 290 1.44 -6.22 -16.04
CA VAL A 290 2.18 -7.47 -16.32
C VAL A 290 1.69 -8.58 -15.40
N PRO A 291 1.21 -9.70 -15.96
CA PRO A 291 0.85 -10.88 -15.18
C PRO A 291 2.05 -11.44 -14.40
N ALA A 292 1.80 -12.00 -13.21
CA ALA A 292 2.88 -12.47 -12.32
C ALA A 292 3.69 -13.63 -12.94
N PHE A 293 3.03 -14.54 -13.66
CA PHE A 293 3.70 -15.70 -14.29
C PHE A 293 4.74 -15.32 -15.35
N LEU A 294 4.66 -14.11 -15.90
CA LEU A 294 5.68 -13.59 -16.83
C LEU A 294 6.92 -13.05 -16.09
N ARG A 295 6.88 -12.93 -14.77
CA ARG A 295 8.00 -12.40 -13.96
C ARG A 295 8.93 -13.49 -13.50
N ASP A 296 8.42 -14.47 -12.79
CA ASP A 296 9.09 -15.75 -12.49
C ASP A 296 8.02 -16.75 -12.03
N PRO A 297 8.05 -18.04 -12.44
CA PRO A 297 7.06 -19.04 -12.01
C PRO A 297 6.99 -19.30 -10.49
N GLY A 298 7.92 -18.78 -9.70
CA GLY A 298 7.94 -18.90 -8.24
C GLY A 298 7.61 -17.61 -7.48
N GLU A 299 7.47 -16.47 -8.16
CA GLU A 299 7.26 -15.18 -7.50
C GLU A 299 5.88 -15.07 -6.86
N SER A 300 5.87 -14.88 -5.55
CA SER A 300 4.69 -14.46 -4.81
C SER A 300 4.37 -12.99 -5.14
N GLY A 301 3.11 -12.58 -4.94
CA GLY A 301 2.73 -11.18 -5.10
C GLY A 301 3.54 -10.19 -4.23
N GLU A 302 4.29 -10.67 -3.24
CA GLU A 302 5.22 -9.88 -2.42
C GLU A 302 6.33 -9.26 -3.26
N GLU A 303 6.96 -10.02 -4.14
CA GLU A 303 8.05 -9.55 -4.99
C GLU A 303 7.59 -8.47 -5.96
N VAL A 304 6.32 -8.54 -6.40
CA VAL A 304 5.68 -7.48 -7.19
C VAL A 304 5.66 -6.15 -6.44
N ILE A 305 5.52 -6.18 -5.12
CA ILE A 305 5.36 -4.99 -4.27
C ILE A 305 6.69 -4.56 -3.67
N SER A 306 7.60 -5.49 -3.41
CA SER A 306 8.89 -5.28 -2.79
C SER A 306 10.07 -5.16 -3.75
N LEU A 307 9.83 -5.16 -5.07
CA LEU A 307 10.87 -5.00 -6.09
C LEU A 307 11.77 -3.79 -5.81
N GLY A 308 12.88 -4.06 -5.14
CA GLY A 308 13.92 -3.09 -4.86
C GLY A 308 14.91 -2.96 -6.01
N PRO A 309 15.78 -1.92 -5.98
CA PRO A 309 16.83 -1.73 -6.99
C PRO A 309 17.79 -2.91 -7.12
N GLY A 310 17.87 -3.79 -6.10
CA GLY A 310 18.77 -4.96 -6.10
C GLY A 310 18.25 -6.18 -6.85
N SER A 311 16.96 -6.27 -7.15
CA SER A 311 16.37 -7.36 -7.96
C SER A 311 16.55 -7.16 -9.47
N MET A 312 17.48 -6.30 -9.88
CA MET A 312 17.71 -5.93 -11.28
C MET A 312 18.45 -6.98 -12.13
N GLY A 313 18.76 -8.17 -11.59
CA GLY A 313 19.57 -9.18 -12.30
C GLY A 313 18.92 -9.81 -13.53
N ASP A 314 17.57 -9.95 -13.59
CA ASP A 314 16.87 -10.71 -14.64
C ASP A 314 15.98 -9.84 -15.56
N PHE A 315 16.44 -8.65 -15.87
CA PHE A 315 15.65 -7.57 -16.48
C PHE A 315 15.31 -7.72 -17.98
N GLY A 316 15.74 -8.74 -18.69
CA GLY A 316 15.64 -8.78 -20.15
C GLY A 316 14.24 -8.55 -20.73
N ALA A 317 13.44 -9.60 -20.83
CA ALA A 317 12.14 -9.57 -21.52
C ALA A 317 11.06 -8.79 -20.72
N MET A 318 11.06 -8.89 -19.41
CA MET A 318 10.03 -8.29 -18.54
C MET A 318 10.09 -6.77 -18.52
N MET A 319 11.29 -6.19 -18.50
CA MET A 319 11.43 -4.74 -18.59
C MET A 319 10.93 -4.22 -19.94
N VAL A 320 11.21 -4.92 -21.04
CA VAL A 320 10.71 -4.55 -22.38
C VAL A 320 9.18 -4.58 -22.41
N ILE A 321 8.57 -5.61 -21.84
CA ILE A 321 7.10 -5.74 -21.76
C ILE A 321 6.53 -4.61 -20.90
N SER A 322 7.09 -4.35 -19.72
CA SER A 322 6.65 -3.27 -18.85
C SER A 322 6.77 -1.91 -19.52
N LEU A 323 7.90 -1.63 -20.17
CA LEU A 323 8.10 -0.40 -20.94
C LEU A 323 7.10 -0.25 -22.09
N ALA A 324 6.80 -1.34 -22.80
CA ALA A 324 5.78 -1.35 -23.87
C ALA A 324 4.38 -1.01 -23.32
N PHE A 325 3.97 -1.62 -22.20
CA PHE A 325 2.72 -1.26 -21.52
C PHE A 325 2.73 0.19 -21.04
N GLY A 326 3.82 0.64 -20.44
CA GLY A 326 4.00 2.01 -19.99
C GLY A 326 3.90 3.03 -21.13
N ALA A 327 4.49 2.73 -22.29
CA ALA A 327 4.39 3.56 -23.49
C ALA A 327 2.94 3.64 -24.01
N VAL A 328 2.22 2.52 -24.01
CA VAL A 328 0.79 2.50 -24.39
C VAL A 328 -0.04 3.34 -23.43
N VAL A 329 0.20 3.24 -22.11
CA VAL A 329 -0.47 4.06 -21.09
C VAL A 329 -0.17 5.54 -21.30
N LEU A 330 1.08 5.91 -21.55
CA LEU A 330 1.47 7.30 -21.78
C LEU A 330 0.83 7.87 -23.05
N ALA A 331 0.83 7.10 -24.15
CA ALA A 331 0.19 7.51 -25.39
C ALA A 331 -1.33 7.72 -25.18
N GLY A 332 -1.98 6.82 -24.46
CA GLY A 332 -3.39 6.93 -24.10
C GLY A 332 -3.67 8.10 -23.15
N PHE A 333 -2.80 8.37 -22.17
CA PHE A 333 -2.90 9.55 -21.31
C PHE A 333 -2.87 10.83 -22.13
N ILE A 334 -1.89 10.99 -23.00
CA ILE A 334 -1.74 12.18 -23.86
C ILE A 334 -2.97 12.35 -24.77
N ALA A 335 -3.42 11.26 -25.41
CA ALA A 335 -4.60 11.30 -26.29
C ALA A 335 -5.87 11.68 -25.51
N THR A 336 -6.03 11.17 -24.29
CA THR A 336 -7.17 11.43 -23.43
C THR A 336 -7.15 12.87 -22.91
N ALA A 337 -6.00 13.34 -22.41
CA ALA A 337 -5.83 14.69 -21.89
C ALA A 337 -6.07 15.78 -22.95
N ARG A 338 -5.69 15.51 -24.22
CA ARG A 338 -5.97 16.42 -25.34
C ARG A 338 -7.45 16.52 -25.70
N ARG A 339 -8.23 15.45 -25.43
CA ARG A 339 -9.68 15.43 -25.75
C ARG A 339 -10.52 15.98 -24.62
N GLN A 340 -10.25 15.55 -23.40
CA GLN A 340 -11.00 15.91 -22.22
C GLN A 340 -10.12 15.79 -20.98
N THR A 341 -9.85 16.90 -20.32
CA THR A 341 -9.10 16.93 -19.07
C THR A 341 -10.10 16.90 -17.90
N THR A 342 -10.00 15.87 -17.07
CA THR A 342 -10.79 15.67 -15.86
C THR A 342 -9.88 15.65 -14.63
N VAL A 343 -10.42 15.33 -13.44
CA VAL A 343 -9.59 15.15 -12.23
C VAL A 343 -8.48 14.15 -12.44
N ALA A 344 -8.70 13.07 -13.21
CA ALA A 344 -7.71 12.00 -13.41
C ALA A 344 -6.45 12.50 -14.13
N GLU A 345 -6.58 13.41 -15.10
CA GLU A 345 -5.44 13.98 -15.83
C GLU A 345 -4.60 14.95 -14.98
N PHE A 346 -5.10 15.38 -13.83
CA PHE A 346 -4.32 16.06 -12.79
C PHE A 346 -3.82 15.08 -11.73
N LEU A 347 -4.65 14.10 -11.33
CA LEU A 347 -4.34 13.16 -10.26
C LEU A 347 -3.11 12.29 -10.57
N VAL A 348 -3.03 11.74 -11.79
CA VAL A 348 -1.90 10.87 -12.15
C VAL A 348 -0.58 11.64 -12.14
N PRO A 349 -0.43 12.83 -12.79
CA PRO A 349 0.80 13.59 -12.71
C PRO A 349 1.15 14.09 -11.31
N THR A 350 0.19 14.55 -10.51
CA THR A 350 0.46 15.02 -9.13
C THR A 350 0.89 13.89 -8.21
N SER A 351 0.29 12.70 -8.37
CA SER A 351 0.71 11.52 -7.63
C SER A 351 2.12 11.05 -8.04
N ILE A 352 2.41 11.02 -9.34
CA ILE A 352 3.76 10.71 -9.85
C ILE A 352 4.77 11.72 -9.32
N ALA A 353 4.46 13.02 -9.32
CA ALA A 353 5.36 14.05 -8.79
C ALA A 353 5.73 13.81 -7.32
N ILE A 354 4.76 13.39 -6.48
CA ILE A 354 5.05 13.00 -5.09
C ILE A 354 6.00 11.80 -5.04
N VAL A 355 5.73 10.77 -5.86
CA VAL A 355 6.57 9.56 -5.92
C VAL A 355 7.98 9.87 -6.39
N LEU A 356 8.16 10.76 -7.37
CA LEU A 356 9.48 11.16 -7.87
C LEU A 356 10.34 11.81 -6.79
N LEU A 357 9.73 12.51 -5.86
CA LEU A 357 10.42 13.18 -4.76
C LEU A 357 10.64 12.27 -3.54
N TRP A 358 9.92 11.15 -3.44
CA TRP A 358 9.94 10.30 -2.26
C TRP A 358 11.13 9.32 -2.27
N PRO A 359 11.88 9.17 -1.17
CA PRO A 359 13.05 8.29 -1.11
C PRO A 359 12.67 6.83 -0.84
N PHE A 360 11.81 6.26 -1.67
CA PHE A 360 11.37 4.86 -1.57
C PHE A 360 10.94 4.33 -2.95
N TRP A 361 10.79 3.01 -3.09
CA TRP A 361 10.38 2.36 -4.35
C TRP A 361 9.02 2.83 -4.84
N SER A 362 8.92 3.10 -6.15
CA SER A 362 7.77 3.78 -6.75
C SER A 362 6.55 2.87 -6.92
N PHE A 363 6.73 1.59 -7.23
CA PHE A 363 5.67 0.69 -7.72
C PHE A 363 4.45 0.65 -6.80
N ARG A 364 4.63 0.41 -5.50
CA ARG A 364 3.54 0.32 -4.51
C ARG A 364 2.69 1.59 -4.46
N PHE A 365 3.31 2.76 -4.64
CA PHE A 365 2.60 4.05 -4.61
C PHE A 365 1.77 4.32 -5.87
N LEU A 366 2.04 3.60 -6.97
CA LEU A 366 1.30 3.72 -8.22
C LEU A 366 0.09 2.77 -8.28
N ILE A 367 0.06 1.70 -7.48
CA ILE A 367 -1.05 0.74 -7.45
C ILE A 367 -2.43 1.42 -7.28
N PRO A 368 -2.62 2.43 -6.40
CA PRO A 368 -3.91 3.11 -6.27
C PRO A 368 -4.37 3.88 -7.51
N LEU A 369 -3.48 4.11 -8.47
CA LEU A 369 -3.82 4.77 -9.74
C LEU A 369 -4.36 3.80 -10.79
N THR A 370 -4.36 2.50 -10.54
CA THR A 370 -4.75 1.43 -11.48
C THR A 370 -6.07 1.70 -12.22
N PRO A 371 -7.18 2.17 -11.60
CA PRO A 371 -8.41 2.44 -12.33
C PRO A 371 -8.23 3.48 -13.46
N PHE A 372 -7.38 4.48 -13.23
CA PHE A 372 -7.08 5.54 -14.20
C PHE A 372 -6.06 5.07 -15.24
N LEU A 373 -5.07 4.28 -14.82
CA LEU A 373 -4.09 3.70 -15.74
C LEU A 373 -4.76 2.74 -16.73
N PHE A 374 -5.77 1.96 -16.31
CA PHE A 374 -6.58 1.16 -17.24
C PHE A 374 -7.33 2.02 -18.25
N LEU A 375 -7.89 3.17 -17.83
CA LEU A 375 -8.52 4.10 -18.76
C LEU A 375 -7.52 4.54 -19.85
N TYR A 376 -6.30 4.90 -19.47
CA TYR A 376 -5.29 5.33 -20.42
C TYR A 376 -4.75 4.16 -21.26
N PHE A 377 -4.62 2.99 -20.67
CA PHE A 377 -4.23 1.79 -21.38
C PHE A 377 -5.20 1.46 -22.53
N ILE A 378 -6.52 1.40 -22.26
CA ILE A 378 -7.50 1.15 -23.30
C ILE A 378 -7.55 2.24 -24.36
N ALA A 379 -7.33 3.51 -23.96
CA ALA A 379 -7.23 4.64 -24.90
C ALA A 379 -5.99 4.51 -25.79
N GLY A 380 -4.85 4.08 -25.24
CA GLY A 380 -3.61 3.82 -25.96
C GLY A 380 -3.73 2.66 -26.96
N VAL A 381 -4.32 1.53 -26.53
CA VAL A 381 -4.60 0.40 -27.44
C VAL A 381 -5.52 0.84 -28.57
N HIS A 382 -6.58 1.60 -28.26
CA HIS A 382 -7.47 2.12 -29.30
C HIS A 382 -6.77 3.10 -30.25
N LEU A 383 -5.88 3.94 -29.74
CA LEU A 383 -5.09 4.87 -30.57
C LEU A 383 -4.21 4.11 -31.58
N LEU A 384 -3.55 3.06 -31.13
CA LEU A 384 -2.63 2.26 -31.95
C LEU A 384 -3.34 1.38 -32.96
N THR A 385 -4.45 0.75 -32.56
CA THR A 385 -5.15 -0.25 -33.38
C THR A 385 -6.33 0.31 -34.16
N ARG A 386 -6.85 1.46 -33.74
CA ARG A 386 -8.10 2.07 -34.22
C ARG A 386 -9.32 1.12 -34.16
N SER A 387 -9.25 0.09 -33.31
CA SER A 387 -10.24 -0.99 -33.20
C SER A 387 -10.73 -1.15 -31.78
N LEU A 388 -12.04 -1.00 -31.56
CA LEU A 388 -12.69 -1.32 -30.28
C LEU A 388 -12.68 -2.84 -30.01
N GLN A 389 -12.65 -3.66 -31.05
CA GLN A 389 -12.52 -5.12 -30.90
C GLN A 389 -11.14 -5.49 -30.36
N ALA A 390 -10.07 -4.87 -30.85
CA ALA A 390 -8.73 -5.07 -30.30
C ALA A 390 -8.66 -4.71 -28.81
N VAL A 391 -9.28 -3.58 -28.40
CA VAL A 391 -9.36 -3.18 -26.97
C VAL A 391 -10.08 -4.25 -26.15
N ARG A 392 -11.22 -4.77 -26.62
CA ARG A 392 -11.97 -5.83 -25.92
C ARG A 392 -11.16 -7.12 -25.80
N VAL A 393 -10.53 -7.55 -26.87
CA VAL A 393 -9.69 -8.76 -26.88
C VAL A 393 -8.52 -8.61 -25.91
N THR A 394 -7.82 -7.47 -25.94
CA THR A 394 -6.71 -7.18 -25.02
C THR A 394 -7.15 -7.25 -23.55
N LEU A 395 -8.30 -6.65 -23.20
CA LEU A 395 -8.84 -6.71 -21.82
C LEU A 395 -9.23 -8.15 -21.42
N LEU A 396 -9.86 -8.90 -22.33
CA LEU A 396 -10.23 -10.30 -22.05
C LEU A 396 -8.99 -11.16 -21.85
N CYS A 397 -7.93 -10.95 -22.65
CA CYS A 397 -6.65 -11.63 -22.47
C CYS A 397 -6.02 -11.27 -21.11
N LEU A 398 -6.01 -9.99 -20.71
CA LEU A 398 -5.49 -9.58 -19.40
C LEU A 398 -6.28 -10.23 -18.26
N ILE A 399 -7.61 -10.22 -18.32
CA ILE A 399 -8.44 -10.89 -17.31
C ILE A 399 -8.13 -12.39 -17.24
N ALA A 400 -8.02 -13.05 -18.40
CA ALA A 400 -7.68 -14.47 -18.46
C ALA A 400 -6.29 -14.75 -17.87
N PHE A 401 -5.30 -13.91 -18.16
CA PHE A 401 -3.96 -14.03 -17.59
C PHE A 401 -3.95 -13.82 -16.08
N TYR A 402 -4.69 -12.83 -15.56
CA TYR A 402 -4.80 -12.62 -14.11
C TYR A 402 -5.47 -13.81 -13.42
N LEU A 403 -6.53 -14.37 -14.02
CA LEU A 403 -7.17 -15.58 -13.49
C LEU A 403 -6.24 -16.78 -13.54
N TYR A 404 -5.42 -16.91 -14.59
CA TYR A 404 -4.38 -17.94 -14.68
C TYR A 404 -3.33 -17.78 -13.58
N ASP A 405 -2.83 -16.57 -13.32
CA ASP A 405 -1.91 -16.27 -12.22
C ASP A 405 -2.49 -16.68 -10.87
N HIS A 406 -3.74 -16.30 -10.60
CA HIS A 406 -4.40 -16.66 -9.36
C HIS A 406 -4.61 -18.16 -9.21
N ALA A 407 -4.96 -18.85 -10.29
CA ALA A 407 -5.09 -20.31 -10.30
C ALA A 407 -3.73 -20.99 -10.07
N GLY A 408 -2.67 -20.52 -10.74
CA GLY A 408 -1.30 -21.01 -10.56
C GLY A 408 -0.82 -20.89 -9.11
N TYR A 409 -1.03 -19.70 -8.52
CA TYR A 409 -0.72 -19.49 -7.10
C TYR A 409 -1.49 -20.45 -6.18
N LEU A 410 -2.79 -20.64 -6.41
CA LEU A 410 -3.62 -21.52 -5.58
C LEU A 410 -3.21 -22.99 -5.68
N ILE A 411 -2.83 -23.44 -6.88
CA ILE A 411 -2.30 -24.79 -7.11
C ILE A 411 -0.99 -24.98 -6.34
N GLN A 412 -0.07 -24.02 -6.45
CA GLN A 412 1.21 -24.08 -5.75
C GLN A 412 1.04 -24.05 -4.23
N ALA A 413 0.21 -23.14 -3.71
CA ALA A 413 -0.02 -22.96 -2.28
C ALA A 413 -0.67 -24.19 -1.60
N ARG A 414 -1.46 -24.98 -2.36
CA ARG A 414 -2.21 -26.14 -1.84
C ARG A 414 -1.58 -27.50 -2.16
N SER A 415 -0.53 -27.54 -2.97
CA SER A 415 0.09 -28.82 -3.38
C SER A 415 0.89 -29.43 -2.20
N PRO A 416 0.57 -30.66 -1.77
CA PRO A 416 1.32 -31.37 -0.74
C PRO A 416 2.79 -31.55 -1.18
N GLY A 417 3.75 -31.27 -0.30
CA GLY A 417 5.19 -31.45 -0.57
C GLY A 417 5.83 -30.36 -1.43
N ASN A 418 5.08 -29.31 -1.79
CA ASN A 418 5.59 -28.13 -2.50
C ASN A 418 5.98 -26.98 -1.54
N SER A 419 6.47 -27.31 -0.34
CA SER A 419 7.18 -26.36 0.49
C SER A 419 8.33 -25.75 -0.33
N GLY A 420 8.39 -24.43 -0.43
CA GLY A 420 9.39 -23.70 -1.20
C GLY A 420 8.95 -23.15 -2.56
N ARG A 421 7.69 -23.33 -2.98
CA ARG A 421 7.18 -22.75 -4.23
C ARG A 421 6.37 -21.46 -4.04
N VAL A 422 5.86 -21.20 -2.84
CA VAL A 422 5.24 -19.92 -2.50
C VAL A 422 6.01 -19.35 -1.31
N GLU A 423 7.09 -18.67 -1.59
CA GLU A 423 8.03 -18.12 -0.61
C GLU A 423 7.33 -17.32 0.50
N TRP A 424 6.30 -16.56 0.16
CA TRP A 424 5.51 -15.80 1.14
C TRP A 424 4.85 -16.69 2.21
N ILE A 425 4.27 -17.82 1.83
CA ILE A 425 3.60 -18.74 2.76
C ILE A 425 4.64 -19.44 3.64
N ASP A 426 5.75 -19.89 3.07
CA ASP A 426 6.81 -20.55 3.82
C ASP A 426 7.47 -19.59 4.80
N ARG A 427 7.77 -18.37 4.36
CA ARG A 427 8.29 -17.31 5.22
C ARG A 427 7.33 -16.99 6.38
N THR A 428 6.02 -16.93 6.13
CA THR A 428 5.02 -16.72 7.18
C THR A 428 5.05 -17.85 8.21
N ARG A 429 5.11 -19.10 7.78
CA ARG A 429 5.19 -20.27 8.69
C ARG A 429 6.46 -20.24 9.54
N GLU A 430 7.59 -19.86 8.96
CA GLU A 430 8.85 -19.77 9.71
C GLU A 430 8.85 -18.61 10.72
N VAL A 431 8.26 -17.46 10.37
CA VAL A 431 8.08 -16.35 11.33
C VAL A 431 7.14 -16.77 12.45
N ASP A 432 6.04 -17.45 12.14
CA ASP A 432 5.12 -17.96 13.15
C ASP A 432 5.82 -18.97 14.10
N ALA A 433 6.61 -19.88 13.55
CA ALA A 433 7.41 -20.83 14.34
C ALA A 433 8.45 -20.11 15.24
N ALA A 434 9.11 -19.07 14.72
CA ALA A 434 10.06 -18.27 15.50
C ALA A 434 9.35 -17.52 16.65
N LEU A 435 8.17 -16.95 16.40
CA LEU A 435 7.38 -16.22 17.41
C LEU A 435 6.83 -17.16 18.48
N ASP A 436 6.38 -18.36 18.09
CA ASP A 436 5.93 -19.39 19.03
C ASP A 436 7.10 -19.88 19.90
N TRP A 437 8.28 -20.09 19.30
CA TRP A 437 9.48 -20.43 20.05
C TRP A 437 9.85 -19.33 21.06
N ILE A 438 9.82 -18.05 20.65
CA ILE A 438 10.11 -16.90 21.52
C ILE A 438 9.12 -16.87 22.70
N ARG A 439 7.83 -17.08 22.44
CA ARG A 439 6.80 -17.09 23.47
C ARG A 439 7.03 -18.16 24.53
N GLN A 440 7.52 -19.34 24.11
CA GLN A 440 7.68 -20.51 24.98
C GLN A 440 9.04 -20.57 25.68
N ASN A 441 10.10 -20.11 25.01
CA ASN A 441 11.47 -20.43 25.44
C ASN A 441 12.33 -19.19 25.78
N LEU A 442 11.98 -17.98 25.26
CA LEU A 442 12.81 -16.81 25.52
C LEU A 442 12.56 -16.30 26.96
N PRO A 443 13.57 -16.25 27.84
CA PRO A 443 13.39 -15.71 29.21
C PRO A 443 12.91 -14.26 29.20
N ASP A 444 12.13 -13.88 30.21
CA ASP A 444 11.66 -12.51 30.40
C ASP A 444 12.58 -11.77 31.43
N ASP A 445 13.88 -11.83 31.19
CA ASP A 445 14.91 -11.37 32.11
C ASP A 445 15.72 -10.19 31.59
N GLY A 446 15.29 -9.55 30.49
CA GLY A 446 15.98 -8.37 29.98
C GLY A 446 15.39 -7.77 28.70
N PRO A 447 15.85 -6.56 28.32
CA PRO A 447 15.33 -5.83 27.18
C PRO A 447 15.70 -6.49 25.85
N ILE A 448 14.77 -6.38 24.88
CA ILE A 448 14.84 -6.97 23.55
C ILE A 448 14.95 -5.86 22.51
N ALA A 449 15.82 -6.06 21.49
CA ALA A 449 15.78 -5.32 20.24
C ALA A 449 15.21 -6.21 19.14
N ALA A 450 14.31 -5.73 18.29
CA ALA A 450 13.64 -6.51 17.26
C ALA A 450 13.48 -5.77 15.93
N THR A 451 13.66 -6.45 14.80
CA THR A 451 13.43 -5.88 13.46
C THR A 451 11.95 -5.59 13.21
N ASN A 452 11.05 -6.37 13.79
CA ASN A 452 9.60 -6.16 13.71
C ASN A 452 9.00 -6.17 15.11
N SER A 453 9.24 -5.08 15.85
CA SER A 453 8.81 -4.97 17.25
C SER A 453 7.29 -4.97 17.41
N ALA A 454 6.55 -4.49 16.40
CA ALA A 454 5.09 -4.52 16.41
C ALA A 454 4.55 -5.95 16.33
N LEU A 455 5.05 -6.76 15.37
CA LEU A 455 4.63 -8.14 15.22
C LEU A 455 5.04 -8.99 16.43
N LEU A 456 6.26 -8.79 16.94
CA LEU A 456 6.72 -9.45 18.16
C LEU A 456 5.75 -9.18 19.33
N TYR A 457 5.39 -7.92 19.53
CA TYR A 457 4.45 -7.55 20.59
C TYR A 457 3.05 -8.14 20.37
N MET A 458 2.53 -8.05 19.15
CA MET A 458 1.19 -8.56 18.80
C MET A 458 1.06 -10.07 19.05
N ARG A 459 2.12 -10.85 18.86
CA ARG A 459 2.12 -12.31 18.95
C ARG A 459 2.56 -12.83 20.33
N THR A 460 3.42 -12.10 21.03
CA THR A 460 4.04 -12.58 22.26
C THR A 460 3.77 -11.70 23.50
N GLY A 461 3.26 -10.48 23.31
CA GLY A 461 3.11 -9.48 24.37
C GLY A 461 4.42 -8.81 24.78
N ARG A 462 5.58 -9.22 24.22
CA ARG A 462 6.90 -8.71 24.61
C ARG A 462 7.20 -7.37 23.97
N LYS A 463 7.56 -6.40 24.79
CA LYS A 463 8.02 -5.09 24.34
C LYS A 463 9.46 -5.16 23.86
N SER A 464 9.77 -4.36 22.85
CA SER A 464 11.11 -4.32 22.27
C SER A 464 11.42 -2.94 21.69
N LEU A 465 12.70 -2.65 21.50
CA LEU A 465 13.15 -1.53 20.70
C LEU A 465 13.19 -1.96 19.23
N ALA A 466 12.61 -1.10 18.35
CA ALA A 466 12.63 -1.35 16.92
C ALA A 466 13.97 -0.97 16.28
N PHE A 467 14.44 -1.77 15.32
CA PHE A 467 15.55 -1.40 14.48
C PHE A 467 15.31 -1.84 13.02
N ASP A 468 15.82 -1.07 12.07
CA ASP A 468 15.56 -1.28 10.64
C ASP A 468 16.84 -1.69 9.88
N ASN A 469 18.00 -1.72 10.55
CA ASN A 469 19.27 -1.83 9.87
C ASN A 469 19.95 -3.18 10.09
N PRO A 470 20.39 -3.85 9.00
CA PRO A 470 21.18 -5.07 9.04
C PRO A 470 22.59 -4.90 9.59
N THR A 471 23.17 -3.70 9.59
CA THR A 471 24.49 -3.44 10.18
C THR A 471 24.40 -3.33 11.70
N LEU A 472 24.12 -4.46 12.32
CA LEU A 472 24.02 -4.55 13.76
C LEU A 472 25.38 -4.31 14.41
N ARG A 473 25.44 -3.26 15.22
CA ARG A 473 26.52 -3.07 16.18
C ARG A 473 26.12 -3.79 17.47
N LEU A 474 26.41 -5.08 17.58
CA LEU A 474 26.07 -5.87 18.77
C LEU A 474 26.64 -5.26 20.05
N ASP A 475 27.86 -4.71 19.97
CA ASP A 475 28.49 -4.03 21.08
C ASP A 475 27.73 -2.80 21.55
N ALA A 476 27.16 -2.04 20.61
CA ALA A 476 26.34 -0.88 20.95
C ALA A 476 25.02 -1.28 21.63
N TRP A 477 24.41 -2.39 21.23
CA TRP A 477 23.22 -2.92 21.90
C TRP A 477 23.54 -3.44 23.30
N LYS A 478 24.66 -4.17 23.43
CA LYS A 478 25.15 -4.67 24.71
C LYS A 478 25.49 -3.52 25.66
N ALA A 479 26.17 -2.48 25.17
CA ALA A 479 26.48 -1.27 25.95
C ALA A 479 25.22 -0.51 26.42
N ARG A 480 24.12 -0.62 25.70
CA ARG A 480 22.79 -0.07 26.07
C ARG A 480 22.00 -0.99 27.00
N GLY A 481 22.57 -2.13 27.42
CA GLY A 481 21.94 -3.08 28.32
C GLY A 481 20.92 -4.02 27.68
N PHE A 482 20.87 -4.11 26.32
CA PHE A 482 20.02 -5.09 25.65
C PHE A 482 20.56 -6.49 25.88
N ARG A 483 19.66 -7.44 26.09
CA ARG A 483 20.00 -8.83 26.40
C ARG A 483 19.74 -9.77 25.24
N TYR A 484 18.74 -9.45 24.43
CA TYR A 484 18.33 -10.24 23.28
C TYR A 484 18.15 -9.40 22.02
N VAL A 485 18.51 -10.00 20.89
CA VAL A 485 18.20 -9.44 19.56
C VAL A 485 17.38 -10.46 18.80
N VAL A 486 16.23 -10.03 18.28
CA VAL A 486 15.28 -10.83 17.51
C VAL A 486 15.23 -10.29 16.08
N CYS A 487 15.59 -11.13 15.12
CA CYS A 487 15.50 -10.83 13.70
C CYS A 487 14.39 -11.66 13.04
N LEU A 488 13.32 -10.98 12.60
CA LEU A 488 12.18 -11.55 11.89
C LEU A 488 12.18 -11.19 10.38
N HIS A 489 13.35 -10.81 9.87
CA HIS A 489 13.61 -10.63 8.44
C HIS A 489 14.73 -11.56 8.00
N PRO A 490 14.80 -11.96 6.72
CA PRO A 490 15.84 -12.86 6.21
C PRO A 490 17.19 -12.12 6.10
N LEU A 491 17.77 -11.77 7.25
CA LEU A 491 19.05 -11.08 7.35
C LEU A 491 20.15 -12.05 7.79
N GLU A 492 21.35 -11.81 7.27
CA GLU A 492 22.53 -12.56 7.73
C GLU A 492 22.79 -12.26 9.21
N MET A 493 23.16 -13.32 9.93
CA MET A 493 23.55 -13.19 11.32
C MET A 493 24.87 -12.41 11.41
N PRO A 494 24.94 -11.37 12.27
CA PRO A 494 26.17 -10.59 12.39
C PRO A 494 27.33 -11.43 12.91
N ALA A 495 28.52 -11.18 12.38
CA ALA A 495 29.74 -11.77 12.90
C ALA A 495 29.94 -11.37 14.37
N GLY A 496 30.29 -12.31 15.24
CA GLY A 496 30.49 -12.07 16.66
C GLY A 496 29.25 -12.30 17.54
N ALA A 497 28.19 -12.89 17.01
CA ALA A 497 27.06 -13.35 17.81
C ALA A 497 27.53 -14.34 18.88
N SER A 498 27.42 -13.97 20.17
CA SER A 498 28.02 -14.77 21.26
C SER A 498 27.24 -16.05 21.57
N LYS A 499 25.91 -16.02 21.45
CA LYS A 499 25.07 -17.20 21.69
C LYS A 499 23.80 -17.14 20.82
N VAL A 500 23.72 -18.04 19.86
CA VAL A 500 22.50 -18.27 19.05
C VAL A 500 21.53 -19.09 19.88
N LEU A 501 20.31 -18.60 20.07
CA LEU A 501 19.25 -19.30 20.79
C LEU A 501 18.28 -19.98 19.83
N TYR A 502 18.02 -19.36 18.68
CA TYR A 502 17.15 -19.86 17.63
C TYR A 502 17.66 -19.42 16.26
N GLN A 503 17.53 -20.27 15.26
CA GLN A 503 17.78 -19.94 13.86
C GLN A 503 16.88 -20.79 12.97
N SER A 504 16.19 -20.14 12.00
CA SER A 504 15.40 -20.83 10.99
C SER A 504 16.15 -20.97 9.66
N PRO A 505 15.73 -21.89 8.76
CA PRO A 505 16.26 -21.99 7.40
C PRO A 505 16.16 -20.68 6.59
N ALA A 506 15.09 -19.90 6.77
CA ALA A 506 14.89 -18.60 6.11
C ALA A 506 15.66 -17.44 6.78
N ARG A 507 16.68 -17.75 7.60
CA ARG A 507 17.57 -16.77 8.25
C ARG A 507 16.88 -15.84 9.26
N PHE A 508 15.78 -16.29 9.89
CA PHE A 508 15.28 -15.66 11.11
C PHE A 508 16.06 -16.18 12.30
N TRP A 509 16.41 -15.31 13.24
CA TRP A 509 17.27 -15.72 14.34
C TRP A 509 17.01 -14.91 15.61
N VAL A 510 17.34 -15.55 16.74
CA VAL A 510 17.35 -14.96 18.07
C VAL A 510 18.72 -15.21 18.69
N ILE A 511 19.36 -14.14 19.14
CA ILE A 511 20.66 -14.23 19.82
C ILE A 511 20.58 -13.61 21.20
N LYS A 512 21.40 -14.12 22.13
CA LYS A 512 21.72 -13.50 23.41
C LYS A 512 23.01 -12.71 23.27
N LEU A 513 23.01 -11.45 23.76
CA LEU A 513 24.16 -10.55 23.76
C LEU A 513 25.13 -10.80 24.92
#